data_1e8e25c0a7ebeb07c04f2b0b221b677e
#
_entry.id   1e8e25c0a7ebeb07c04f2b0b221b677e
#
_cell.length_a   1.000
_cell.length_b   1.000
_cell.length_c   1.000
_cell.angle_alpha   90.00
_cell.angle_beta   90.00
_cell.angle_gamma   90.00
#
_symmetry.space_group_name_H-M   'P 1'
#
loop_
_entity.id
_entity.type
_entity.pdbx_description
1 polymer ?
#
loop_
_entity_poly.entity_id
_entity_poly.type
_entity_poly.pdbx_seq_one_letter_code
_entity_poly.pdbx_strand_id
1 'polypeptide(L)'
;MSGKKNIFLWVLYDFANSIVSIVFFLYFSQWIVIDQEVADIWFNITFTISAVLLLFTVPTTGVLLDKYWRRITGLRYTTLGTAVFYGICSIFAIAGQSIPALITFTLGLYFYLLSFTFYTPLINDVSSSEKRGRVSGYGIAANYLGQILGLILVLPFATGKLTLFSSSFRAETLLPSVVVFVILALPMLMFFKEPYKKQKVVSYLQEIKGSFIETKKLFVIPGVLAFFTAYFFFNDAVLTAANNFSIFLEQVWKIPDTTKTYILLGILASSAIGGFVSGFIADRLGHKKTLVIILTGWVLILPTVALITNFKLFIMVVIFMGIWFGSTWTVSRSVMSYLSPENKHNLAFGYFGLMERASSFVGPVVWGLIATDLINFGSVRYRIAAIVLTIFIILGLIAMRYVRNDKHKLVEQ
;
A
#
# COMPACT_ATOMS: atom_id res chain seq x y z
N MET A 1 21.43 24.74 2.42
CA MET A 1 21.20 24.15 1.09
C MET A 1 20.97 22.61 1.09
N SER A 2 21.49 21.85 2.04
CA SER A 2 21.31 20.37 2.09
C SER A 2 19.86 19.91 2.33
N GLY A 3 19.06 20.64 3.12
CA GLY A 3 17.71 20.24 3.46
C GLY A 3 16.71 20.22 2.28
N LYS A 4 16.71 21.26 1.43
CA LYS A 4 15.78 21.30 0.26
C LYS A 4 16.08 20.20 -0.76
N LYS A 5 17.38 19.89 -0.98
CA LYS A 5 17.81 18.82 -1.87
C LYS A 5 17.36 17.46 -1.35
N ASN A 6 17.54 17.20 -0.06
CA ASN A 6 17.11 15.93 0.54
C ASN A 6 15.58 15.75 0.53
N ILE A 7 14.81 16.83 0.74
CA ILE A 7 13.34 16.81 0.59
C ILE A 7 12.96 16.41 -0.84
N PHE A 8 13.56 17.07 -1.84
CA PHE A 8 13.29 16.76 -3.25
C PHE A 8 13.60 15.29 -3.58
N LEU A 9 14.77 14.79 -3.14
CA LEU A 9 15.16 13.40 -3.37
C LEU A 9 14.20 12.41 -2.70
N TRP A 10 13.75 12.71 -1.51
CA TRP A 10 12.79 11.90 -0.76
C TRP A 10 11.43 11.86 -1.49
N VAL A 11 10.93 13.00 -1.95
CA VAL A 11 9.68 13.12 -2.73
C VAL A 11 9.79 12.41 -4.08
N LEU A 12 10.92 12.57 -4.78
CA LEU A 12 11.16 11.92 -6.08
C LEU A 12 11.21 10.39 -5.97
N TYR A 13 11.72 9.87 -4.85
CA TYR A 13 11.74 8.43 -4.60
C TYR A 13 10.33 7.86 -4.44
N ASP A 14 9.43 8.55 -3.73
CA ASP A 14 8.03 8.14 -3.57
C ASP A 14 7.29 8.15 -4.92
N PHE A 15 7.53 9.18 -5.70
CA PHE A 15 7.03 9.27 -7.07
C PHE A 15 7.50 8.08 -7.94
N ALA A 16 8.79 7.71 -7.88
CA ALA A 16 9.34 6.59 -8.62
C ALA A 16 8.72 5.24 -8.19
N ASN A 17 8.60 5.00 -6.88
CA ASN A 17 7.97 3.80 -6.32
C ASN A 17 6.52 3.66 -6.79
N SER A 18 5.80 4.76 -6.90
CA SER A 18 4.39 4.76 -7.27
C SER A 18 4.17 4.40 -8.74
N ILE A 19 5.11 4.75 -9.63
CA ILE A 19 5.07 4.35 -11.05
C ILE A 19 5.13 2.83 -11.18
N VAL A 20 6.14 2.20 -10.57
CA VAL A 20 6.31 0.75 -10.72
C VAL A 20 5.20 -0.03 -10.03
N SER A 21 4.75 0.41 -8.86
CA SER A 21 3.72 -0.31 -8.12
C SER A 21 2.38 -0.35 -8.84
N ILE A 22 1.91 0.79 -9.36
CA ILE A 22 0.60 0.85 -10.04
C ILE A 22 0.60 -0.01 -11.30
N VAL A 23 1.71 -0.05 -12.04
CA VAL A 23 1.83 -0.85 -13.26
C VAL A 23 1.79 -2.34 -12.94
N PHE A 24 2.56 -2.79 -11.94
CA PHE A 24 2.55 -4.20 -11.53
C PHE A 24 1.20 -4.60 -10.94
N PHE A 25 0.60 -3.79 -10.08
CA PHE A 25 -0.70 -4.11 -9.49
C PHE A 25 -1.84 -4.13 -10.51
N LEU A 26 -1.75 -3.34 -11.58
CA LEU A 26 -2.75 -3.34 -12.63
C LEU A 26 -2.47 -4.39 -13.73
N TYR A 27 -1.30 -4.33 -14.35
CA TYR A 27 -1.05 -5.11 -15.58
C TYR A 27 -0.47 -6.50 -15.31
N PHE A 28 0.41 -6.67 -14.31
CA PHE A 28 0.88 -8.00 -13.95
C PHE A 28 -0.26 -8.87 -13.40
N SER A 29 -1.14 -8.31 -12.57
CA SER A 29 -2.29 -9.06 -12.05
C SER A 29 -3.20 -9.57 -13.17
N GLN A 30 -3.45 -8.74 -14.18
CA GLN A 30 -4.26 -9.14 -15.32
C GLN A 30 -3.52 -10.13 -16.23
N TRP A 31 -2.23 -9.89 -16.47
CA TRP A 31 -1.42 -10.79 -17.28
C TRP A 31 -1.40 -12.20 -16.67
N ILE A 32 -1.13 -12.34 -15.38
CA ILE A 32 -1.00 -13.67 -14.74
C ILE A 32 -2.34 -14.41 -14.62
N VAL A 33 -3.43 -13.69 -14.24
CA VAL A 33 -4.73 -14.33 -14.00
C VAL A 33 -5.55 -14.46 -15.28
N ILE A 34 -5.46 -13.52 -16.21
CA ILE A 34 -6.33 -13.48 -17.40
C ILE A 34 -5.60 -13.99 -18.62
N ASP A 35 -4.42 -13.44 -18.95
CA ASP A 35 -3.70 -13.82 -20.18
C ASP A 35 -3.03 -15.19 -20.03
N GLN A 36 -2.56 -15.54 -18.83
CA GLN A 36 -1.89 -16.82 -18.53
C GLN A 36 -2.81 -17.85 -17.84
N GLU A 37 -4.07 -17.47 -17.57
CA GLU A 37 -5.09 -18.32 -16.95
C GLU A 37 -4.64 -19.00 -15.64
N VAL A 38 -3.70 -18.37 -14.93
CA VAL A 38 -3.26 -18.85 -13.60
C VAL A 38 -4.37 -18.57 -12.59
N ALA A 39 -4.72 -19.58 -11.79
CA ALA A 39 -5.78 -19.44 -10.79
C ALA A 39 -5.54 -18.26 -9.84
N ASP A 40 -6.58 -17.49 -9.54
CA ASP A 40 -6.53 -16.26 -8.73
C ASP A 40 -5.81 -16.44 -7.40
N ILE A 41 -5.92 -17.63 -6.79
CA ILE A 41 -5.28 -17.94 -5.51
C ILE A 41 -3.76 -17.75 -5.55
N TRP A 42 -3.10 -18.13 -6.65
CA TRP A 42 -1.65 -18.03 -6.76
C TRP A 42 -1.15 -16.58 -6.81
N PHE A 43 -1.88 -15.70 -7.51
CA PHE A 43 -1.58 -14.27 -7.48
C PHE A 43 -1.81 -13.68 -6.08
N ASN A 44 -2.94 -14.01 -5.46
CA ASN A 44 -3.30 -13.45 -4.16
C ASN A 44 -2.37 -13.95 -3.03
N ILE A 45 -1.89 -15.19 -3.07
CA ILE A 45 -0.98 -15.73 -2.07
C ILE A 45 0.39 -15.03 -2.05
N THR A 46 0.79 -14.36 -3.15
CA THR A 46 2.02 -13.57 -3.21
C THR A 46 2.02 -12.43 -2.18
N PHE A 47 0.87 -11.78 -2.00
CA PHE A 47 0.70 -10.73 -0.97
C PHE A 47 0.79 -11.30 0.43
N THR A 48 0.15 -12.44 0.68
CA THR A 48 0.21 -13.15 1.96
C THR A 48 1.65 -13.57 2.29
N ILE A 49 2.36 -14.18 1.35
CA ILE A 49 3.77 -14.56 1.55
C ILE A 49 4.62 -13.33 1.86
N SER A 50 4.47 -12.27 1.09
CA SER A 50 5.22 -11.02 1.31
C SER A 50 4.89 -10.39 2.68
N ALA A 51 3.62 -10.39 3.10
CA ALA A 51 3.18 -9.91 4.41
C ALA A 51 3.79 -10.75 5.55
N VAL A 52 3.77 -12.08 5.43
CA VAL A 52 4.40 -12.99 6.41
C VAL A 52 5.89 -12.72 6.54
N LEU A 53 6.61 -12.62 5.42
CA LEU A 53 8.04 -12.30 5.43
C LEU A 53 8.31 -10.95 6.11
N LEU A 54 7.47 -9.94 5.89
CA LEU A 54 7.59 -8.64 6.56
C LEU A 54 7.38 -8.73 8.06
N LEU A 55 6.43 -9.53 8.55
CA LEU A 55 6.20 -9.71 9.99
C LEU A 55 7.46 -10.22 10.72
N PHE A 56 8.27 -11.05 10.05
CA PHE A 56 9.52 -11.56 10.63
C PHE A 56 10.72 -10.62 10.39
N THR A 57 10.78 -9.95 9.24
CA THR A 57 11.97 -9.18 8.86
C THR A 57 11.93 -7.72 9.35
N VAL A 58 10.78 -7.08 9.45
CA VAL A 58 10.70 -5.67 9.88
C VAL A 58 11.15 -5.47 11.32
N PRO A 59 10.75 -6.29 12.32
CA PRO A 59 11.26 -6.15 13.69
C PRO A 59 12.77 -6.31 13.78
N THR A 60 13.34 -7.26 13.05
CA THR A 60 14.79 -7.51 13.04
C THR A 60 15.57 -6.41 12.34
N THR A 61 15.05 -5.88 11.22
CA THR A 61 15.66 -4.76 10.50
C THR A 61 15.59 -3.46 11.30
N GLY A 62 14.55 -3.22 12.08
CA GLY A 62 14.44 -2.06 12.97
C GLY A 62 15.60 -1.99 13.96
N VAL A 63 15.93 -3.12 14.60
CA VAL A 63 17.07 -3.22 15.54
C VAL A 63 18.41 -3.04 14.82
N LEU A 64 18.57 -3.60 13.62
CA LEU A 64 19.78 -3.44 12.82
C LEU A 64 20.00 -1.98 12.37
N LEU A 65 18.92 -1.28 12.03
CA LEU A 65 18.95 0.11 11.56
C LEU A 65 19.32 1.11 12.64
N ASP A 66 18.81 0.90 13.85
CA ASP A 66 19.09 1.84 14.94
C ASP A 66 20.57 1.82 15.36
N LYS A 67 21.31 0.76 15.02
CA LYS A 67 22.66 0.54 15.52
C LYS A 67 23.78 0.27 14.53
N TYR A 68 23.51 -0.52 13.49
CA TYR A 68 24.59 -1.04 12.62
C TYR A 68 24.52 -0.50 11.20
N TRP A 69 23.36 -0.09 10.73
CA TRP A 69 23.17 0.33 9.35
C TRP A 69 22.57 1.73 9.24
N ARG A 70 23.02 2.48 8.25
CA ARG A 70 22.32 3.70 7.81
C ARG A 70 21.04 3.30 7.10
N ARG A 71 19.96 4.04 7.31
CA ARG A 71 18.67 3.80 6.63
C ARG A 71 18.81 3.86 5.12
N ILE A 72 19.63 4.78 4.61
CA ILE A 72 19.91 4.88 3.18
C ILE A 72 20.59 3.62 2.61
N THR A 73 21.40 2.92 3.41
CA THR A 73 22.03 1.65 2.99
C THR A 73 20.99 0.55 2.86
N GLY A 74 20.11 0.39 3.83
CA GLY A 74 18.98 -0.55 3.74
C GLY A 74 18.06 -0.23 2.56
N LEU A 75 17.79 1.07 2.33
CA LEU A 75 17.01 1.52 1.19
C LEU A 75 17.67 1.13 -0.14
N ARG A 76 19.00 1.26 -0.26
CA ARG A 76 19.74 0.84 -1.46
C ARG A 76 19.55 -0.64 -1.77
N TYR A 77 19.76 -1.51 -0.77
CA TYR A 77 19.62 -2.96 -0.97
C TYR A 77 18.20 -3.37 -1.31
N THR A 78 17.20 -2.80 -0.63
CA THR A 78 15.80 -3.14 -0.90
C THR A 78 15.33 -2.58 -2.23
N THR A 79 15.72 -1.37 -2.62
CA THR A 79 15.42 -0.81 -3.95
C THR A 79 16.09 -1.62 -5.07
N LEU A 80 17.35 -2.03 -4.86
CA LEU A 80 18.04 -2.90 -5.83
C LEU A 80 17.34 -4.26 -5.94
N GLY A 81 16.94 -4.86 -4.81
CA GLY A 81 16.16 -6.09 -4.80
C GLY A 81 14.84 -5.94 -5.56
N THR A 82 14.10 -4.85 -5.33
CA THR A 82 12.88 -4.54 -6.08
C THR A 82 13.16 -4.44 -7.58
N ALA A 83 14.18 -3.68 -7.99
CA ALA A 83 14.51 -3.48 -9.39
C ALA A 83 14.93 -4.79 -10.09
N VAL A 84 15.77 -5.58 -9.42
CA VAL A 84 16.26 -6.86 -9.96
C VAL A 84 15.11 -7.85 -10.10
N PHE A 85 14.31 -8.07 -9.05
CA PHE A 85 13.27 -9.09 -9.10
C PHE A 85 12.08 -8.68 -9.97
N TYR A 86 11.68 -7.40 -9.98
CA TYR A 86 10.67 -6.91 -10.93
C TYR A 86 11.20 -6.89 -12.37
N GLY A 87 12.49 -6.61 -12.58
CA GLY A 87 13.13 -6.72 -13.90
C GLY A 87 13.12 -8.16 -14.43
N ILE A 88 13.53 -9.13 -13.60
CA ILE A 88 13.49 -10.56 -13.92
C ILE A 88 12.04 -11.02 -14.14
N CYS A 89 11.10 -10.58 -13.30
CA CYS A 89 9.68 -10.85 -13.48
C CYS A 89 9.19 -10.35 -14.85
N SER A 90 9.58 -9.14 -15.25
CA SER A 90 9.22 -8.58 -16.57
C SER A 90 9.75 -9.43 -17.71
N ILE A 91 10.99 -9.94 -17.61
CA ILE A 91 11.59 -10.80 -18.63
C ILE A 91 10.83 -12.12 -18.73
N PHE A 92 10.50 -12.77 -17.59
CA PHE A 92 9.71 -13.99 -17.59
C PHE A 92 8.29 -13.77 -18.10
N ALA A 93 7.67 -12.62 -17.79
CA ALA A 93 6.36 -12.26 -18.29
C ALA A 93 6.37 -12.09 -19.83
N ILE A 94 7.36 -11.39 -20.37
CA ILE A 94 7.59 -11.24 -21.81
C ILE A 94 7.79 -12.61 -22.49
N ALA A 95 8.51 -13.52 -21.83
CA ALA A 95 8.74 -14.88 -22.31
C ALA A 95 7.52 -15.83 -22.11
N GLY A 96 6.41 -15.36 -21.54
CA GLY A 96 5.22 -16.17 -21.28
C GLY A 96 5.37 -17.20 -20.16
N GLN A 97 6.37 -17.05 -19.29
CA GLN A 97 6.70 -18.01 -18.23
C GLN A 97 6.01 -17.63 -16.91
N SER A 98 4.81 -18.12 -16.67
CA SER A 98 3.93 -17.74 -15.56
C SER A 98 4.52 -18.03 -14.18
N ILE A 99 5.03 -19.25 -13.94
CA ILE A 99 5.51 -19.66 -12.61
C ILE A 99 6.78 -18.88 -12.19
N PRO A 100 7.85 -18.79 -13.03
CA PRO A 100 9.00 -17.97 -12.70
C PRO A 100 8.67 -16.49 -12.52
N ALA A 101 7.73 -15.95 -13.32
CA ALA A 101 7.26 -14.58 -13.17
C ALA A 101 6.57 -14.37 -11.82
N LEU A 102 5.71 -15.30 -11.39
CA LEU A 102 5.00 -15.21 -10.11
C LEU A 102 5.96 -15.28 -8.91
N ILE A 103 6.96 -16.16 -8.95
CA ILE A 103 7.99 -16.28 -7.90
C ILE A 103 8.79 -14.98 -7.80
N THR A 104 9.27 -14.47 -8.95
CA THR A 104 10.06 -13.24 -8.97
C THR A 104 9.23 -11.99 -8.63
N PHE A 105 7.95 -11.96 -8.99
CA PHE A 105 7.01 -10.94 -8.52
C PHE A 105 6.90 -10.95 -7.00
N THR A 106 6.74 -12.13 -6.38
CA THR A 106 6.64 -12.26 -4.92
C THR A 106 7.87 -11.70 -4.22
N LEU A 107 9.07 -12.01 -4.71
CA LEU A 107 10.32 -11.47 -4.18
C LEU A 107 10.45 -9.97 -4.42
N GLY A 108 10.08 -9.49 -5.61
CA GLY A 108 10.06 -8.07 -5.93
C GLY A 108 9.10 -7.29 -5.03
N LEU A 109 7.89 -7.82 -4.82
CA LEU A 109 6.89 -7.25 -3.92
C LEU A 109 7.39 -7.20 -2.47
N TYR A 110 8.01 -8.27 -1.99
CA TYR A 110 8.61 -8.29 -0.66
C TYR A 110 9.66 -7.20 -0.48
N PHE A 111 10.63 -7.07 -1.40
CA PHE A 111 11.65 -6.02 -1.34
C PHE A 111 11.05 -4.62 -1.48
N TYR A 112 10.05 -4.46 -2.35
CA TYR A 112 9.30 -3.22 -2.51
C TYR A 112 8.65 -2.79 -1.18
N LEU A 113 7.91 -3.67 -0.54
CA LEU A 113 7.26 -3.38 0.74
C LEU A 113 8.27 -3.16 1.87
N LEU A 114 9.35 -3.94 1.91
CA LEU A 114 10.43 -3.78 2.88
C LEU A 114 11.15 -2.42 2.72
N SER A 115 11.26 -1.88 1.51
CA SER A 115 11.92 -0.60 1.25
C SER A 115 11.30 0.55 2.06
N PHE A 116 10.01 0.52 2.30
CA PHE A 116 9.31 1.52 3.08
C PHE A 116 9.71 1.54 4.56
N THR A 117 10.21 0.42 5.11
CA THR A 117 10.74 0.38 6.47
C THR A 117 11.96 1.28 6.62
N PHE A 118 12.72 1.43 5.54
CA PHE A 118 13.88 2.33 5.48
C PHE A 118 13.50 3.74 5.01
N TYR A 119 12.62 3.85 4.03
CA TYR A 119 12.22 5.11 3.40
C TYR A 119 11.39 6.00 4.32
N THR A 120 10.32 5.44 4.92
CA THR A 120 9.35 6.25 5.67
C THR A 120 9.98 7.02 6.84
N PRO A 121 10.88 6.44 7.66
CA PRO A 121 11.50 7.16 8.76
C PRO A 121 12.47 8.27 8.34
N LEU A 122 12.97 8.28 7.09
CA LEU A 122 13.85 9.34 6.58
C LEU A 122 13.19 10.71 6.56
N ILE A 123 11.86 10.79 6.63
CA ILE A 123 11.14 12.06 6.78
C ILE A 123 11.61 12.84 8.01
N ASN A 124 12.01 12.14 9.08
CA ASN A 124 12.54 12.76 10.30
C ASN A 124 13.92 13.40 10.10
N ASP A 125 14.66 12.93 9.10
CA ASP A 125 16.00 13.42 8.78
C ASP A 125 15.97 14.57 7.75
N VAL A 126 14.88 14.70 6.98
CA VAL A 126 14.72 15.74 5.96
C VAL A 126 13.86 16.92 6.42
N SER A 127 13.08 16.78 7.50
CA SER A 127 12.16 17.81 7.98
C SER A 127 12.20 18.01 9.50
N SER A 128 12.06 19.26 9.96
CA SER A 128 11.76 19.55 11.37
C SER A 128 10.34 19.12 11.74
N SER A 129 10.05 18.91 13.03
CA SER A 129 8.71 18.54 13.52
C SER A 129 7.61 19.47 13.01
N GLU A 130 7.86 20.77 12.95
CA GLU A 130 6.92 21.80 12.48
C GLU A 130 6.61 21.70 10.97
N LYS A 131 7.56 21.24 10.15
CA LYS A 131 7.44 21.16 8.68
C LYS A 131 7.12 19.77 8.18
N ARG A 132 7.10 18.78 9.07
CA ARG A 132 6.94 17.36 8.72
C ARG A 132 5.62 17.09 8.01
N GLY A 133 4.52 17.70 8.45
CA GLY A 133 3.21 17.58 7.80
C GLY A 133 3.24 18.07 6.36
N ARG A 134 3.88 19.21 6.09
CA ARG A 134 4.01 19.76 4.73
C ARG A 134 4.87 18.84 3.83
N VAL A 135 5.99 18.33 4.34
CA VAL A 135 6.87 17.42 3.57
C VAL A 135 6.16 16.10 3.31
N SER A 136 5.42 15.56 4.27
CA SER A 136 4.56 14.38 4.08
C SER A 136 3.51 14.62 3.01
N GLY A 137 2.88 15.80 3.00
CA GLY A 137 1.93 16.19 1.94
C GLY A 137 2.56 16.20 0.55
N TYR A 138 3.81 16.64 0.41
CA TYR A 138 4.53 16.56 -0.87
C TYR A 138 4.75 15.11 -1.31
N GLY A 139 5.09 14.20 -0.37
CA GLY A 139 5.21 12.77 -0.65
C GLY A 139 3.89 12.17 -1.16
N ILE A 140 2.78 12.44 -0.47
CA ILE A 140 1.45 11.94 -0.88
C ILE A 140 1.07 12.46 -2.27
N ALA A 141 1.29 13.75 -2.54
CA ALA A 141 1.03 14.33 -3.87
C ALA A 141 1.91 13.67 -4.95
N ALA A 142 3.20 13.46 -4.67
CA ALA A 142 4.11 12.76 -5.58
C ALA A 142 3.69 11.31 -5.82
N ASN A 143 3.18 10.62 -4.80
CA ASN A 143 2.66 9.26 -4.90
C ASN A 143 1.48 9.19 -5.89
N TYR A 144 0.46 10.03 -5.74
CA TYR A 144 -0.66 10.06 -6.69
C TYR A 144 -0.24 10.46 -8.10
N LEU A 145 0.63 11.48 -8.22
CA LEU A 145 1.17 11.90 -9.53
C LEU A 145 1.98 10.78 -10.18
N GLY A 146 2.78 10.05 -9.41
CA GLY A 146 3.53 8.90 -9.89
C GLY A 146 2.64 7.79 -10.42
N GLN A 147 1.55 7.47 -9.70
CA GLN A 147 0.57 6.49 -10.18
C GLN A 147 -0.12 6.92 -11.47
N ILE A 148 -0.56 8.18 -11.56
CA ILE A 148 -1.19 8.76 -12.75
C ILE A 148 -0.24 8.71 -13.95
N LEU A 149 0.99 9.21 -13.77
CA LEU A 149 1.98 9.23 -14.85
C LEU A 149 2.46 7.83 -15.21
N GLY A 150 2.55 6.91 -14.25
CA GLY A 150 2.86 5.51 -14.49
C GLY A 150 1.84 4.84 -15.43
N LEU A 151 0.56 5.04 -15.18
CA LEU A 151 -0.51 4.52 -16.04
C LEU A 151 -0.48 5.14 -17.45
N ILE A 152 -0.27 6.45 -17.55
CA ILE A 152 -0.18 7.15 -18.83
C ILE A 152 1.04 6.68 -19.64
N LEU A 153 2.19 6.53 -18.98
CA LEU A 153 3.44 6.10 -19.59
C LEU A 153 3.33 4.73 -20.27
N VAL A 154 2.68 3.78 -19.61
CA VAL A 154 2.62 2.39 -20.12
C VAL A 154 1.39 2.10 -20.96
N LEU A 155 0.42 3.03 -21.05
CA LEU A 155 -0.80 2.86 -21.82
C LEU A 155 -0.55 2.54 -23.31
N PRO A 156 0.43 3.15 -24.02
CA PRO A 156 0.75 2.79 -25.40
C PRO A 156 1.16 1.31 -25.55
N PHE A 157 1.87 0.75 -24.58
CA PHE A 157 2.24 -0.67 -24.58
C PHE A 157 1.01 -1.55 -24.29
N ALA A 158 0.23 -1.23 -23.28
CA ALA A 158 -0.97 -1.96 -22.91
C ALA A 158 -2.04 -1.99 -24.02
N THR A 159 -2.04 -1.01 -24.91
CA THR A 159 -2.96 -0.92 -26.05
C THR A 159 -2.39 -1.47 -27.37
N GLY A 160 -1.15 -1.97 -27.35
CA GLY A 160 -0.47 -2.48 -28.55
C GLY A 160 -0.06 -1.42 -29.57
N LYS A 161 -0.14 -0.12 -29.21
CA LYS A 161 0.36 0.97 -30.08
C LYS A 161 1.89 1.00 -30.15
N LEU A 162 2.55 0.56 -29.08
CA LEU A 162 3.98 0.35 -29.01
C LEU A 162 4.23 -1.09 -28.56
N THR A 163 5.10 -1.79 -29.26
CA THR A 163 5.56 -3.15 -28.94
C THR A 163 7.08 -3.17 -28.98
N LEU A 164 7.70 -3.76 -27.98
CA LEU A 164 9.16 -3.90 -27.90
C LEU A 164 9.62 -5.32 -28.22
N PHE A 165 8.85 -6.31 -27.77
CA PHE A 165 9.24 -7.72 -27.80
C PHE A 165 8.21 -8.64 -28.49
N SER A 166 7.15 -8.07 -29.06
CA SER A 166 6.05 -8.81 -29.70
C SER A 166 5.40 -9.88 -28.79
N SER A 167 5.34 -9.58 -27.49
CA SER A 167 4.72 -10.41 -26.45
C SER A 167 3.29 -9.96 -26.13
N SER A 168 2.70 -10.48 -25.06
CA SER A 168 1.44 -9.94 -24.53
C SER A 168 1.57 -8.46 -24.21
N PHE A 169 0.61 -7.64 -24.67
CA PHE A 169 0.62 -6.19 -24.48
C PHE A 169 0.76 -5.79 -22.99
N ARG A 170 0.15 -6.55 -22.08
CA ARG A 170 0.24 -6.32 -20.65
C ARG A 170 1.63 -6.62 -20.11
N ALA A 171 2.27 -7.71 -20.55
CA ALA A 171 3.64 -8.04 -20.17
C ALA A 171 4.64 -6.96 -20.62
N GLU A 172 4.42 -6.34 -21.78
CA GLU A 172 5.29 -5.27 -22.30
C GLU A 172 5.25 -3.97 -21.48
N THR A 173 4.23 -3.79 -20.64
CA THR A 173 4.16 -2.61 -19.75
C THR A 173 5.15 -2.67 -18.58
N LEU A 174 5.55 -3.88 -18.18
CA LEU A 174 6.28 -4.11 -16.93
C LEU A 174 7.72 -3.57 -17.01
N LEU A 175 8.48 -3.97 -18.01
CA LEU A 175 9.89 -3.59 -18.14
C LEU A 175 10.11 -2.07 -18.27
N PRO A 176 9.36 -1.31 -19.09
CA PRO A 176 9.45 0.14 -19.12
C PRO A 176 9.21 0.80 -17.76
N SER A 177 8.24 0.28 -16.98
CA SER A 177 7.97 0.80 -15.65
C SER A 177 9.14 0.60 -14.68
N VAL A 178 9.81 -0.55 -14.74
CA VAL A 178 11.01 -0.84 -13.94
C VAL A 178 12.17 0.07 -14.33
N VAL A 179 12.39 0.29 -15.63
CA VAL A 179 13.46 1.17 -16.11
C VAL A 179 13.24 2.60 -15.60
N VAL A 180 12.02 3.13 -15.72
CA VAL A 180 11.68 4.48 -15.22
C VAL A 180 11.83 4.55 -13.70
N PHE A 181 11.37 3.53 -12.98
CA PHE A 181 11.55 3.43 -11.53
C PHE A 181 13.03 3.52 -11.14
N VAL A 182 13.90 2.74 -11.78
CA VAL A 182 15.34 2.74 -11.49
C VAL A 182 15.94 4.11 -11.76
N ILE A 183 15.68 4.71 -12.93
CA ILE A 183 16.22 6.03 -13.30
C ILE A 183 15.81 7.09 -12.27
N LEU A 184 14.57 7.11 -11.85
CA LEU A 184 14.04 8.11 -10.93
C LEU A 184 14.40 7.84 -9.45
N ALA A 185 14.62 6.58 -9.07
CA ALA A 185 15.07 6.22 -7.72
C ALA A 185 16.57 6.44 -7.50
N LEU A 186 17.40 6.27 -8.55
CA LEU A 186 18.86 6.43 -8.48
C LEU A 186 19.34 7.74 -7.79
N PRO A 187 18.78 8.93 -8.08
CA PRO A 187 19.22 10.15 -7.42
C PRO A 187 19.12 10.10 -5.90
N MET A 188 18.05 9.49 -5.36
CA MET A 188 17.92 9.30 -3.91
C MET A 188 19.02 8.38 -3.37
N LEU A 189 19.25 7.25 -4.03
CA LEU A 189 20.23 6.26 -3.59
C LEU A 189 21.67 6.77 -3.66
N MET A 190 21.99 7.63 -4.62
CA MET A 190 23.35 8.15 -4.84
C MET A 190 23.64 9.41 -4.04
N PHE A 191 22.71 10.36 -4.00
CA PHE A 191 22.97 11.73 -3.55
C PHE A 191 22.36 12.07 -2.19
N PHE A 192 21.50 11.21 -1.63
CA PHE A 192 20.92 11.46 -0.32
C PHE A 192 21.99 11.35 0.77
N LYS A 193 22.08 12.39 1.59
CA LYS A 193 23.02 12.45 2.72
C LYS A 193 22.23 12.28 4.02
N GLU A 194 22.32 11.08 4.61
CA GLU A 194 21.76 10.82 5.93
C GLU A 194 22.62 11.49 7.00
N PRO A 195 22.03 12.26 7.96
CA PRO A 195 22.76 12.84 9.07
C PRO A 195 23.44 11.75 9.90
N TYR A 196 24.69 11.99 10.30
CA TYR A 196 25.42 11.06 11.14
C TYR A 196 24.82 11.05 12.56
N LYS A 197 24.33 9.90 13.00
CA LYS A 197 23.91 9.67 14.38
C LYS A 197 24.96 8.82 15.10
N LYS A 198 25.49 9.33 16.23
CA LYS A 198 26.43 8.58 17.05
C LYS A 198 25.72 7.35 17.61
N GLN A 199 26.18 6.17 17.27
CA GLN A 199 25.57 4.91 17.69
C GLN A 199 26.08 4.50 19.07
N LYS A 200 25.18 4.12 19.99
CA LYS A 200 25.55 3.48 21.26
C LYS A 200 25.64 1.96 21.01
N VAL A 201 26.77 1.37 21.36
CA VAL A 201 26.98 -0.08 21.28
C VAL A 201 26.27 -0.74 22.47
N VAL A 202 25.17 -1.41 22.20
CA VAL A 202 24.47 -2.29 23.16
C VAL A 202 24.30 -3.66 22.51
N SER A 203 24.18 -4.73 23.29
CA SER A 203 24.04 -6.09 22.77
C SER A 203 22.73 -6.25 21.96
N TYR A 204 22.81 -6.86 20.77
CA TYR A 204 21.67 -7.15 19.86
C TYR A 204 20.51 -7.86 20.58
N LEU A 205 20.82 -8.84 21.42
CA LEU A 205 19.82 -9.60 22.19
C LEU A 205 19.11 -8.77 23.27
N GLN A 206 19.82 -7.83 23.90
CA GLN A 206 19.23 -6.96 24.91
C GLN A 206 18.25 -5.96 24.29
N GLU A 207 18.49 -5.55 23.06
CA GLU A 207 17.58 -4.63 22.36
C GLU A 207 16.35 -5.30 21.80
N ILE A 208 16.48 -6.52 21.26
CA ILE A 208 15.30 -7.29 20.88
C ILE A 208 14.39 -7.46 22.10
N LYS A 209 14.95 -7.84 23.27
CA LYS A 209 14.18 -7.92 24.51
C LYS A 209 13.59 -6.57 24.92
N GLY A 210 14.37 -5.49 24.85
CA GLY A 210 13.91 -4.14 25.14
C GLY A 210 12.79 -3.69 24.21
N SER A 211 12.92 -3.95 22.92
CA SER A 211 11.89 -3.67 21.91
C SER A 211 10.60 -4.44 22.19
N PHE A 212 10.68 -5.71 22.58
CA PHE A 212 9.52 -6.50 23.00
C PHE A 212 8.80 -5.93 24.21
N ILE A 213 9.55 -5.46 25.22
CA ILE A 213 8.99 -4.85 26.43
C ILE A 213 8.28 -3.54 26.09
N GLU A 214 8.90 -2.69 25.27
CA GLU A 214 8.31 -1.41 24.87
C GLU A 214 7.09 -1.64 23.95
N THR A 215 7.10 -2.66 23.11
CA THR A 215 5.95 -3.10 22.32
C THR A 215 4.79 -3.51 23.22
N LYS A 216 5.04 -4.37 24.21
CA LYS A 216 4.01 -4.76 25.18
C LYS A 216 3.43 -3.56 25.90
N LYS A 217 4.28 -2.60 26.32
CA LYS A 217 3.83 -1.35 26.95
C LYS A 217 3.00 -0.47 26.00
N LEU A 218 3.24 -0.50 24.68
CA LEU A 218 2.44 0.21 23.70
C LEU A 218 1.04 -0.41 23.54
N PHE A 219 0.98 -1.73 23.41
CA PHE A 219 -0.29 -2.45 23.22
C PHE A 219 -1.20 -2.47 24.46
N VAL A 220 -0.64 -2.25 25.65
CA VAL A 220 -1.43 -2.10 26.90
C VAL A 220 -2.11 -0.74 26.98
N ILE A 221 -1.69 0.26 26.18
CA ILE A 221 -2.35 1.57 26.16
C ILE A 221 -3.81 1.41 25.71
N PRO A 222 -4.80 1.93 26.48
CA PRO A 222 -6.20 1.77 26.18
C PRO A 222 -6.56 2.26 24.75
N GLY A 223 -7.14 1.39 23.96
CA GLY A 223 -7.57 1.68 22.61
C GLY A 223 -6.51 1.45 21.51
N VAL A 224 -5.23 1.35 21.83
CA VAL A 224 -4.16 1.12 20.82
C VAL A 224 -4.28 -0.26 20.21
N LEU A 225 -4.38 -1.31 21.02
CA LEU A 225 -4.56 -2.68 20.52
C LEU A 225 -5.85 -2.81 19.70
N ALA A 226 -6.95 -2.23 20.20
CA ALA A 226 -8.23 -2.24 19.49
C ALA A 226 -8.14 -1.53 18.13
N PHE A 227 -7.39 -0.42 18.04
CA PHE A 227 -7.17 0.27 16.78
C PHE A 227 -6.32 -0.57 15.82
N PHE A 228 -5.25 -1.20 16.28
CA PHE A 228 -4.45 -2.09 15.42
C PHE A 228 -5.25 -3.28 14.92
N THR A 229 -6.09 -3.87 15.76
CA THR A 229 -7.01 -4.95 15.36
C THR A 229 -8.01 -4.45 14.31
N ALA A 230 -8.62 -3.28 14.54
CA ALA A 230 -9.53 -2.66 13.56
C ALA A 230 -8.81 -2.39 12.24
N TYR A 231 -7.63 -1.76 12.32
CA TYR A 231 -6.82 -1.41 11.17
C TYR A 231 -6.42 -2.63 10.34
N PHE A 232 -6.00 -3.71 11.00
CA PHE A 232 -5.68 -4.97 10.34
C PHE A 232 -6.85 -5.46 9.48
N PHE A 233 -8.04 -5.55 10.04
CA PHE A 233 -9.19 -6.06 9.31
C PHE A 233 -9.63 -5.15 8.16
N PHE A 234 -9.88 -3.86 8.43
CA PHE A 234 -10.41 -3.02 7.36
C PHE A 234 -9.35 -2.69 6.29
N ASN A 235 -8.08 -2.56 6.66
CA ASN A 235 -7.02 -2.31 5.68
C ASN A 235 -6.75 -3.54 4.81
N ASP A 236 -6.83 -4.76 5.37
CA ASP A 236 -6.77 -6.02 4.62
C ASP A 236 -7.86 -6.08 3.54
N ALA A 237 -9.11 -5.75 3.90
CA ALA A 237 -10.21 -5.70 2.94
C ALA A 237 -9.99 -4.65 1.84
N VAL A 238 -9.61 -3.42 2.21
CA VAL A 238 -9.42 -2.32 1.27
C VAL A 238 -8.26 -2.60 0.31
N LEU A 239 -7.12 -3.09 0.81
CA LEU A 239 -5.97 -3.45 -0.02
C LEU A 239 -6.28 -4.65 -0.93
N THR A 240 -6.97 -5.67 -0.43
CA THR A 240 -7.36 -6.84 -1.23
C THR A 240 -8.30 -6.43 -2.36
N ALA A 241 -9.30 -5.59 -2.08
CA ALA A 241 -10.19 -5.05 -3.09
C ALA A 241 -9.41 -4.25 -4.15
N ALA A 242 -8.47 -3.38 -3.72
CA ALA A 242 -7.66 -2.57 -4.62
C ALA A 242 -6.75 -3.43 -5.51
N ASN A 243 -6.06 -4.42 -4.94
CA ASN A 243 -5.13 -5.30 -5.68
C ASN A 243 -5.82 -6.18 -6.72
N ASN A 244 -7.09 -6.53 -6.47
CA ASN A 244 -7.89 -7.36 -7.38
C ASN A 244 -8.87 -6.55 -8.24
N PHE A 245 -8.88 -5.20 -8.12
CA PHE A 245 -9.88 -4.38 -8.80
C PHE A 245 -9.78 -4.43 -10.32
N SER A 246 -8.57 -4.52 -10.86
CA SER A 246 -8.33 -4.63 -12.30
C SER A 246 -8.86 -5.96 -12.86
N ILE A 247 -8.68 -7.06 -12.13
CA ILE A 247 -9.22 -8.38 -12.48
C ILE A 247 -10.75 -8.33 -12.42
N PHE A 248 -11.31 -7.70 -11.38
CA PHE A 248 -12.75 -7.49 -11.24
C PHE A 248 -13.33 -6.74 -12.45
N LEU A 249 -12.70 -5.62 -12.86
CA LEU A 249 -13.15 -4.85 -14.02
C LEU A 249 -13.13 -5.67 -15.31
N GLU A 250 -12.11 -6.48 -15.53
CA GLU A 250 -12.02 -7.36 -16.70
C GLU A 250 -13.07 -8.45 -16.67
N GLN A 251 -13.14 -9.20 -15.58
CA GLN A 251 -13.97 -10.40 -15.49
C GLN A 251 -15.47 -10.11 -15.36
N VAL A 252 -15.82 -9.00 -14.70
CA VAL A 252 -17.24 -8.64 -14.49
C VAL A 252 -17.79 -7.78 -15.61
N TRP A 253 -16.98 -6.83 -16.11
CA TRP A 253 -17.43 -5.83 -17.09
C TRP A 253 -16.86 -6.03 -18.49
N LYS A 254 -15.82 -6.85 -18.66
CA LYS A 254 -15.15 -7.15 -19.94
C LYS A 254 -14.74 -5.88 -20.71
N ILE A 255 -14.25 -4.88 -20.00
CA ILE A 255 -13.86 -3.59 -20.56
C ILE A 255 -12.39 -3.56 -20.98
N PRO A 256 -12.05 -2.84 -22.05
CA PRO A 256 -10.67 -2.73 -22.52
C PRO A 256 -9.77 -2.00 -21.52
N ASP A 257 -8.46 -2.26 -21.58
CA ASP A 257 -7.44 -1.69 -20.68
C ASP A 257 -7.45 -0.16 -20.68
N THR A 258 -7.74 0.47 -21.81
CA THR A 258 -7.90 1.93 -21.92
C THR A 258 -8.99 2.45 -20.97
N THR A 259 -10.18 1.80 -20.99
CA THR A 259 -11.30 2.19 -20.14
C THR A 259 -10.99 1.96 -18.67
N LYS A 260 -10.32 0.83 -18.33
CA LYS A 260 -9.86 0.55 -16.95
C LYS A 260 -8.91 1.64 -16.47
N THR A 261 -7.96 2.03 -17.32
CA THR A 261 -7.01 3.10 -17.01
C THR A 261 -7.73 4.41 -16.69
N TYR A 262 -8.72 4.82 -17.51
CA TYR A 262 -9.49 6.04 -17.24
C TYR A 262 -10.31 5.95 -15.95
N ILE A 263 -10.91 4.80 -15.65
CA ILE A 263 -11.62 4.58 -14.37
C ILE A 263 -10.64 4.73 -13.19
N LEU A 264 -9.45 4.11 -13.28
CA LEU A 264 -8.43 4.21 -12.23
C LEU A 264 -7.91 5.64 -12.06
N LEU A 265 -7.68 6.37 -13.14
CA LEU A 265 -7.32 7.80 -13.08
C LEU A 265 -8.41 8.61 -12.34
N GLY A 266 -9.69 8.34 -12.62
CA GLY A 266 -10.81 8.94 -11.92
C GLY A 266 -10.82 8.61 -10.42
N ILE A 267 -10.56 7.35 -10.05
CA ILE A 267 -10.45 6.90 -8.66
C ILE A 267 -9.27 7.58 -7.95
N LEU A 268 -8.10 7.67 -8.60
CA LEU A 268 -6.93 8.33 -8.03
C LEU A 268 -7.17 9.82 -7.78
N ALA A 269 -7.80 10.51 -8.74
CA ALA A 269 -8.16 11.92 -8.59
C ALA A 269 -9.14 12.14 -7.43
N SER A 270 -10.21 11.34 -7.36
CA SER A 270 -11.17 11.41 -6.25
C SER A 270 -10.57 11.00 -4.91
N SER A 271 -9.60 10.08 -4.90
CA SER A 271 -8.87 9.68 -3.69
C SER A 271 -8.03 10.84 -3.13
N ALA A 272 -7.37 11.60 -3.99
CA ALA A 272 -6.63 12.79 -3.58
C ALA A 272 -7.56 13.83 -2.91
N ILE A 273 -8.75 14.06 -3.50
CA ILE A 273 -9.77 14.95 -2.93
C ILE A 273 -10.26 14.40 -1.59
N GLY A 274 -10.60 13.12 -1.53
CA GLY A 274 -11.09 12.46 -0.32
C GLY A 274 -10.10 12.55 0.83
N GLY A 275 -8.82 12.27 0.58
CA GLY A 275 -7.75 12.37 1.56
C GLY A 275 -7.61 13.81 2.11
N PHE A 276 -7.68 14.81 1.23
CA PHE A 276 -7.59 16.21 1.62
C PHE A 276 -8.81 16.64 2.47
N VAL A 277 -10.02 16.40 1.99
CA VAL A 277 -11.26 16.84 2.64
C VAL A 277 -11.48 16.13 3.98
N SER A 278 -11.18 14.82 4.04
CA SER A 278 -11.40 14.04 5.27
C SER A 278 -10.52 14.49 6.44
N GLY A 279 -9.34 15.05 6.17
CA GLY A 279 -8.50 15.66 7.20
C GLY A 279 -9.24 16.79 7.93
N PHE A 280 -9.84 17.73 7.18
CA PHE A 280 -10.63 18.83 7.78
C PHE A 280 -11.87 18.32 8.51
N ILE A 281 -12.52 17.28 7.98
CA ILE A 281 -13.68 16.68 8.65
C ILE A 281 -13.25 16.03 9.96
N ALA A 282 -12.12 15.34 9.99
CA ALA A 282 -11.58 14.72 11.19
C ALA A 282 -11.24 15.72 12.28
N ASP A 283 -10.68 16.87 11.91
CA ASP A 283 -10.38 17.95 12.86
C ASP A 283 -11.64 18.56 13.50
N ARG A 284 -12.78 18.56 12.78
CA ARG A 284 -14.05 19.12 13.27
C ARG A 284 -14.93 18.12 14.02
N LEU A 285 -15.08 16.91 13.46
CA LEU A 285 -15.99 15.89 14.00
C LEU A 285 -15.30 14.94 14.99
N GLY A 286 -13.96 14.96 15.04
CA GLY A 286 -13.11 14.00 15.76
C GLY A 286 -12.65 12.83 14.89
N HIS A 287 -11.41 12.42 15.10
CA HIS A 287 -10.71 11.46 14.24
C HIS A 287 -11.36 10.08 14.23
N LYS A 288 -11.68 9.54 15.43
CA LYS A 288 -12.38 8.24 15.56
C LYS A 288 -13.73 8.25 14.86
N LYS A 289 -14.55 9.30 15.10
CA LYS A 289 -15.90 9.40 14.54
C LYS A 289 -15.85 9.47 13.01
N THR A 290 -14.92 10.24 12.47
CA THR A 290 -14.72 10.35 11.01
C THR A 290 -14.29 9.00 10.41
N LEU A 291 -13.38 8.27 11.07
CA LEU A 291 -12.98 6.94 10.59
C LEU A 291 -14.17 5.95 10.61
N VAL A 292 -15.00 5.97 11.66
CA VAL A 292 -16.22 5.13 11.72
C VAL A 292 -17.18 5.46 10.57
N ILE A 293 -17.38 6.74 10.23
CA ILE A 293 -18.20 7.16 9.07
C ILE A 293 -17.61 6.61 7.77
N ILE A 294 -16.29 6.71 7.59
CA ILE A 294 -15.60 6.19 6.40
C ILE A 294 -15.78 4.67 6.30
N LEU A 295 -15.57 3.93 7.39
CA LEU A 295 -15.73 2.47 7.39
C LEU A 295 -17.19 2.05 7.16
N THR A 296 -18.16 2.80 7.70
CA THR A 296 -19.59 2.58 7.40
C THR A 296 -19.88 2.81 5.91
N GLY A 297 -19.27 3.83 5.31
CA GLY A 297 -19.34 4.05 3.87
C GLY A 297 -18.80 2.86 3.07
N TRP A 298 -17.67 2.28 3.46
CA TRP A 298 -17.12 1.07 2.85
C TRP A 298 -18.05 -0.14 2.93
N VAL A 299 -18.72 -0.35 4.06
CA VAL A 299 -19.74 -1.43 4.23
C VAL A 299 -20.87 -1.29 3.22
N LEU A 300 -21.21 -0.07 2.81
CA LEU A 300 -22.24 0.18 1.78
C LEU A 300 -21.67 0.12 0.36
N ILE A 301 -20.48 0.69 0.14
CA ILE A 301 -19.90 0.83 -1.21
C ILE A 301 -19.46 -0.51 -1.79
N LEU A 302 -18.79 -1.39 -1.02
CA LEU A 302 -18.32 -2.67 -1.56
C LEU A 302 -19.45 -3.55 -2.09
N PRO A 303 -20.55 -3.81 -1.34
CA PRO A 303 -21.69 -4.54 -1.88
C PRO A 303 -22.36 -3.81 -3.05
N THR A 304 -22.43 -2.47 -3.01
CA THR A 304 -23.01 -1.69 -4.11
C THR A 304 -22.21 -1.89 -5.39
N VAL A 305 -20.88 -1.78 -5.35
CA VAL A 305 -19.99 -2.03 -6.48
C VAL A 305 -20.14 -3.47 -7.00
N ALA A 306 -20.31 -4.43 -6.09
CA ALA A 306 -20.48 -5.83 -6.45
C ALA A 306 -21.83 -6.12 -7.10
N LEU A 307 -22.91 -5.46 -6.70
CA LEU A 307 -24.28 -5.77 -7.13
C LEU A 307 -24.79 -4.95 -8.31
N ILE A 308 -24.19 -3.78 -8.57
CA ILE A 308 -24.57 -2.93 -9.70
C ILE A 308 -24.44 -3.69 -11.02
N THR A 309 -25.48 -3.59 -11.87
CA THR A 309 -25.52 -4.15 -13.22
C THR A 309 -25.48 -3.08 -14.31
N ASN A 310 -25.81 -1.84 -14.00
CA ASN A 310 -25.72 -0.72 -14.93
C ASN A 310 -24.30 -0.14 -14.94
N PHE A 311 -23.62 -0.21 -16.09
CA PHE A 311 -22.23 0.21 -16.22
C PHE A 311 -21.99 1.71 -15.96
N LYS A 312 -22.91 2.59 -16.39
CA LYS A 312 -22.78 4.04 -16.16
C LYS A 312 -22.85 4.35 -14.66
N LEU A 313 -23.81 3.73 -13.97
CA LEU A 313 -23.95 3.88 -12.51
C LEU A 313 -22.73 3.29 -11.79
N PHE A 314 -22.21 2.15 -12.27
CA PHE A 314 -20.98 1.54 -11.74
C PHE A 314 -19.80 2.51 -11.80
N ILE A 315 -19.55 3.17 -12.96
CA ILE A 315 -18.46 4.15 -13.08
C ILE A 315 -18.63 5.29 -12.06
N MET A 316 -19.83 5.83 -11.91
CA MET A 316 -20.10 6.89 -10.94
C MET A 316 -19.76 6.44 -9.51
N VAL A 317 -20.21 5.25 -9.14
CA VAL A 317 -19.98 4.70 -7.78
C VAL A 317 -18.51 4.41 -7.52
N VAL A 318 -17.76 3.84 -8.48
CA VAL A 318 -16.34 3.54 -8.27
C VAL A 318 -15.45 4.79 -8.25
N ILE A 319 -15.78 5.82 -9.05
CA ILE A 319 -15.09 7.10 -8.93
C ILE A 319 -15.38 7.73 -7.56
N PHE A 320 -16.62 7.67 -7.11
CA PHE A 320 -16.99 8.14 -5.77
C PHE A 320 -16.31 7.32 -4.66
N MET A 321 -16.18 5.99 -4.84
CA MET A 321 -15.44 5.11 -3.93
C MET A 321 -14.00 5.59 -3.69
N GLY A 322 -13.37 6.23 -4.66
CA GLY A 322 -12.04 6.82 -4.51
C GLY A 322 -11.97 7.80 -3.34
N ILE A 323 -13.02 8.57 -3.06
CA ILE A 323 -13.06 9.49 -1.91
C ILE A 323 -12.84 8.70 -0.60
N TRP A 324 -13.53 7.57 -0.42
CA TRP A 324 -13.37 6.69 0.74
C TRP A 324 -11.97 6.09 0.81
N PHE A 325 -11.42 5.71 -0.34
CA PHE A 325 -10.08 5.13 -0.44
C PHE A 325 -9.02 6.10 0.10
N GLY A 326 -8.95 7.33 -0.40
CA GLY A 326 -8.01 8.33 0.09
C GLY A 326 -8.25 8.74 1.55
N SER A 327 -9.51 8.84 1.95
CA SER A 327 -9.91 9.19 3.32
C SER A 327 -9.47 8.14 4.35
N THR A 328 -9.52 6.86 4.00
CA THR A 328 -9.19 5.76 4.91
C THR A 328 -7.79 5.90 5.49
N TRP A 329 -6.77 6.08 4.66
CA TRP A 329 -5.40 6.19 5.14
C TRP A 329 -5.12 7.52 5.84
N THR A 330 -5.67 8.62 5.33
CA THR A 330 -5.48 9.94 5.94
C THR A 330 -6.01 9.96 7.37
N VAL A 331 -7.24 9.49 7.57
CA VAL A 331 -7.88 9.52 8.89
C VAL A 331 -7.31 8.44 9.82
N SER A 332 -6.94 7.27 9.29
CA SER A 332 -6.28 6.23 10.10
C SER A 332 -4.95 6.71 10.70
N ARG A 333 -4.12 7.41 9.92
CA ARG A 333 -2.88 8.03 10.43
C ARG A 333 -3.18 9.08 11.52
N SER A 334 -4.25 9.82 11.36
CA SER A 334 -4.69 10.81 12.32
C SER A 334 -5.16 10.18 13.63
N VAL A 335 -5.94 9.08 13.57
CA VAL A 335 -6.33 8.29 14.74
C VAL A 335 -5.11 7.71 15.45
N MET A 336 -4.14 7.16 14.69
CA MET A 336 -2.90 6.63 15.30
C MET A 336 -2.09 7.73 16.00
N SER A 337 -1.99 8.91 15.39
CA SER A 337 -1.33 10.07 15.99
C SER A 337 -1.97 10.47 17.31
N TYR A 338 -3.29 10.45 17.36
CA TYR A 338 -4.06 10.78 18.55
C TYR A 338 -3.90 9.73 19.68
N LEU A 339 -3.87 8.44 19.34
CA LEU A 339 -3.78 7.35 20.31
C LEU A 339 -2.35 7.17 20.86
N SER A 340 -1.33 7.60 20.12
CA SER A 340 0.06 7.39 20.54
C SER A 340 0.53 8.46 21.53
N PRO A 341 1.09 8.07 22.69
CA PRO A 341 1.73 9.01 23.61
C PRO A 341 2.93 9.70 22.95
N GLU A 342 3.21 10.94 23.34
CA GLU A 342 4.32 11.73 22.78
C GLU A 342 5.67 11.02 22.88
N ASN A 343 5.94 10.37 24.01
CA ASN A 343 7.18 9.63 24.27
C ASN A 343 7.29 8.30 23.48
N LYS A 344 6.20 7.78 22.90
CA LYS A 344 6.15 6.51 22.12
C LYS A 344 5.70 6.69 20.68
N HIS A 345 5.57 7.92 20.22
CA HIS A 345 5.04 8.24 18.89
C HIS A 345 5.80 7.51 17.76
N ASN A 346 7.13 7.51 17.80
CA ASN A 346 7.95 6.83 16.79
C ASN A 346 7.74 5.31 16.77
N LEU A 347 7.61 4.68 17.94
CA LEU A 347 7.35 3.26 18.09
C LEU A 347 5.95 2.91 17.53
N ALA A 348 4.94 3.68 17.90
CA ALA A 348 3.57 3.50 17.47
C ALA A 348 3.43 3.62 15.95
N PHE A 349 4.06 4.62 15.33
CA PHE A 349 4.08 4.77 13.87
C PHE A 349 4.93 3.72 13.16
N GLY A 350 5.95 3.18 13.80
CA GLY A 350 6.69 2.02 13.31
C GLY A 350 5.79 0.79 13.15
N TYR A 351 5.01 0.47 14.20
CA TYR A 351 4.03 -0.62 14.14
C TYR A 351 2.85 -0.32 13.20
N PHE A 352 2.39 0.93 13.15
CA PHE A 352 1.36 1.33 12.19
C PHE A 352 1.81 1.08 10.76
N GLY A 353 3.02 1.51 10.40
CA GLY A 353 3.60 1.24 9.09
C GLY A 353 3.83 -0.24 8.79
N LEU A 354 4.16 -1.06 9.80
CA LEU A 354 4.22 -2.51 9.63
C LEU A 354 2.83 -3.09 9.36
N MET A 355 1.82 -2.72 10.14
CA MET A 355 0.44 -3.17 9.95
C MET A 355 -0.13 -2.72 8.61
N GLU A 356 0.18 -1.50 8.15
CA GLU A 356 -0.24 -0.99 6.84
C GLU A 356 0.20 -1.91 5.69
N ARG A 357 1.37 -2.55 5.81
CA ARG A 357 1.95 -3.41 4.78
C ARG A 357 1.66 -4.89 5.00
N ALA A 358 1.62 -5.32 6.24
CA ALA A 358 1.42 -6.73 6.59
C ALA A 358 -0.07 -7.12 6.71
N SER A 359 -1.01 -6.16 6.63
CA SER A 359 -2.43 -6.47 6.70
C SER A 359 -2.96 -7.19 5.46
N SER A 360 -2.31 -7.11 4.30
CA SER A 360 -2.64 -7.96 3.12
C SER A 360 -2.30 -9.44 3.40
N PHE A 361 -2.98 -10.03 4.36
CA PHE A 361 -2.66 -11.36 4.88
C PHE A 361 -3.79 -12.36 4.68
N VAL A 362 -4.98 -12.07 5.16
CA VAL A 362 -6.14 -12.98 5.12
C VAL A 362 -7.03 -12.70 3.92
N GLY A 363 -7.27 -11.43 3.64
CA GLY A 363 -8.14 -10.99 2.55
C GLY A 363 -7.74 -11.55 1.19
N PRO A 364 -6.45 -11.49 0.78
CA PRO A 364 -6.00 -12.07 -0.48
C PRO A 364 -6.26 -13.58 -0.57
N VAL A 365 -6.04 -14.33 0.51
CA VAL A 365 -6.33 -15.78 0.54
C VAL A 365 -7.83 -16.03 0.36
N VAL A 366 -8.67 -15.29 1.09
CA VAL A 366 -10.13 -15.42 1.00
C VAL A 366 -10.63 -15.05 -0.41
N TRP A 367 -10.15 -13.94 -0.95
CA TRP A 367 -10.48 -13.57 -2.35
C TRP A 367 -10.05 -14.65 -3.33
N GLY A 368 -8.80 -15.11 -3.23
CA GLY A 368 -8.23 -16.10 -4.14
C GLY A 368 -8.96 -17.43 -4.09
N LEU A 369 -9.33 -17.92 -2.90
CA LEU A 369 -10.13 -19.14 -2.72
C LEU A 369 -11.50 -18.98 -3.37
N ILE A 370 -12.23 -17.91 -3.08
CA ILE A 370 -13.57 -17.68 -3.65
C ILE A 370 -13.48 -17.60 -5.17
N ALA A 371 -12.52 -16.83 -5.70
CA ALA A 371 -12.35 -16.67 -7.13
C ALA A 371 -11.93 -17.97 -7.84
N THR A 372 -11.20 -18.85 -7.16
CA THR A 372 -10.72 -20.13 -7.72
C THR A 372 -11.78 -21.23 -7.59
N ASP A 373 -12.32 -21.43 -6.38
CA ASP A 373 -13.21 -22.56 -6.10
C ASP A 373 -14.62 -22.38 -6.71
N LEU A 374 -15.08 -21.12 -6.84
CA LEU A 374 -16.34 -20.80 -7.44
C LEU A 374 -16.26 -20.58 -8.97
N ILE A 375 -15.31 -21.20 -9.66
CA ILE A 375 -15.08 -21.01 -11.09
C ILE A 375 -16.35 -21.25 -11.94
N ASN A 376 -17.18 -22.20 -11.56
CA ASN A 376 -18.42 -22.55 -12.24
C ASN A 376 -19.47 -21.41 -12.22
N PHE A 377 -19.35 -20.43 -11.31
CA PHE A 377 -20.22 -19.25 -11.24
C PHE A 377 -19.78 -18.11 -12.16
N GLY A 378 -18.75 -18.33 -12.99
CA GLY A 378 -18.26 -17.32 -13.94
C GLY A 378 -17.88 -16.01 -13.23
N SER A 379 -18.34 -14.87 -13.76
CA SER A 379 -18.01 -13.56 -13.20
C SER A 379 -18.64 -13.26 -11.83
N VAL A 380 -19.69 -13.99 -11.45
CA VAL A 380 -20.39 -13.81 -10.14
C VAL A 380 -19.45 -14.10 -8.98
N ARG A 381 -18.47 -15.01 -9.15
CA ARG A 381 -17.45 -15.32 -8.11
C ARG A 381 -16.71 -14.08 -7.61
N TYR A 382 -16.37 -13.14 -8.51
CA TYR A 382 -15.70 -11.89 -8.14
C TYR A 382 -16.61 -10.92 -7.38
N ARG A 383 -17.90 -10.92 -7.70
CA ARG A 383 -18.93 -10.16 -6.96
C ARG A 383 -19.08 -10.72 -5.54
N ILE A 384 -19.11 -12.04 -5.38
CA ILE A 384 -19.14 -12.71 -4.08
C ILE A 384 -17.90 -12.37 -3.27
N ALA A 385 -16.70 -12.45 -3.88
CA ALA A 385 -15.44 -12.10 -3.21
C ALA A 385 -15.46 -10.67 -2.68
N ALA A 386 -15.92 -9.70 -3.48
CA ALA A 386 -16.02 -8.30 -3.06
C ALA A 386 -17.02 -8.10 -1.89
N ILE A 387 -18.15 -8.82 -1.89
CA ILE A 387 -19.14 -8.78 -0.79
C ILE A 387 -18.52 -9.37 0.48
N VAL A 388 -17.81 -10.49 0.40
CA VAL A 388 -17.17 -11.14 1.56
C VAL A 388 -16.16 -10.24 2.24
N LEU A 389 -15.41 -9.41 1.49
CA LEU A 389 -14.52 -8.42 2.08
C LEU A 389 -15.24 -7.41 2.98
N THR A 390 -16.55 -7.20 2.78
CA THR A 390 -17.34 -6.33 3.67
C THR A 390 -17.37 -6.87 5.10
N ILE A 391 -17.29 -8.18 5.28
CA ILE A 391 -17.23 -8.81 6.62
C ILE A 391 -16.00 -8.32 7.39
N PHE A 392 -14.86 -8.21 6.72
CA PHE A 392 -13.63 -7.69 7.34
C PHE A 392 -13.78 -6.23 7.77
N ILE A 393 -14.46 -5.41 6.95
CA ILE A 393 -14.75 -4.02 7.33
C ILE A 393 -15.66 -3.98 8.57
N ILE A 394 -16.68 -4.84 8.62
CA ILE A 394 -17.59 -4.95 9.78
C ILE A 394 -16.81 -5.38 11.04
N LEU A 395 -15.91 -6.36 10.94
CA LEU A 395 -15.04 -6.76 12.05
C LEU A 395 -14.16 -5.59 12.51
N GLY A 396 -13.61 -4.81 11.57
CA GLY A 396 -12.90 -3.58 11.84
C GLY A 396 -13.77 -2.56 12.58
N LEU A 397 -15.01 -2.34 12.14
CA LEU A 397 -15.98 -1.46 12.81
C LEU A 397 -16.32 -1.92 14.24
N ILE A 398 -16.48 -3.22 14.46
CA ILE A 398 -16.71 -3.78 15.78
C ILE A 398 -15.51 -3.47 16.70
N ALA A 399 -14.29 -3.70 16.22
CA ALA A 399 -13.08 -3.39 16.98
C ALA A 399 -12.95 -1.87 17.26
N MET A 400 -13.41 -1.00 16.36
CA MET A 400 -13.41 0.45 16.56
C MET A 400 -14.27 0.89 17.75
N ARG A 401 -15.24 0.10 18.21
CA ARG A 401 -16.03 0.42 19.43
C ARG A 401 -15.14 0.53 20.66
N TYR A 402 -14.08 -0.28 20.73
CA TYR A 402 -13.15 -0.33 21.85
C TYR A 402 -11.99 0.68 21.74
N VAL A 403 -11.92 1.43 20.64
CA VAL A 403 -10.99 2.53 20.48
C VAL A 403 -11.47 3.72 21.29
N ARG A 404 -10.55 4.42 21.98
CA ARG A 404 -10.87 5.56 22.84
C ARG A 404 -11.38 6.77 22.02
N ASN A 405 -12.30 7.55 22.59
CA ASN A 405 -12.82 8.76 21.94
C ASN A 405 -11.86 9.94 22.12
N ASP A 406 -11.82 10.85 21.13
CA ASP A 406 -10.95 12.04 21.07
C ASP A 406 -11.13 13.06 22.22
N LYS A 407 -12.23 13.00 22.99
CA LYS A 407 -12.58 13.98 24.05
C LYS A 407 -11.73 13.88 25.32
N HIS A 408 -10.88 12.87 25.46
CA HIS A 408 -9.92 12.79 26.56
C HIS A 408 -8.50 13.03 26.04
N LYS A 409 -8.14 14.28 25.71
CA LYS A 409 -6.74 14.70 25.88
C LYS A 409 -6.39 14.34 27.31
N LEU A 410 -5.38 13.49 27.46
CA LEU A 410 -4.76 13.28 28.76
C LEU A 410 -4.22 14.63 29.26
N VAL A 411 -5.06 15.41 29.91
CA VAL A 411 -4.66 16.21 31.03
C VAL A 411 -4.49 15.15 32.12
N GLU A 412 -3.26 14.68 32.28
CA GLU A 412 -2.81 14.07 33.54
C GLU A 412 -1.50 13.35 33.27
N GLN A 413 -0.51 13.97 33.86
CA GLN A 413 0.66 13.49 34.62
C GLN A 413 1.89 13.07 33.81
#